data_341514030ee31995b80cc32e51c782e8
#
_entry.id   341514030ee31995b80cc32e51c782e8
#
_cell.length_a   1.000
_cell.length_b   1.000
_cell.length_c   1.000
_cell.angle_alpha   90.00
_cell.angle_beta   90.00
_cell.angle_gamma   90.00
#
_symmetry.space_group_name_H-M   'P 1'
#
loop_
_entity.id
_entity.type
_entity.pdbx_description
1 polymer ?
#
loop_
_entity_poly.entity_id
_entity_poly.type
_entity_poly.pdbx_seq_one_letter_code
_entity_poly.pdbx_strand_id
1 'polypeptide(L)'
;MTGASKPLGVELVRQSLMRGDKVYAACRNPARVPILADLRAEFGGLELLALDFADSASVAEAVPVLESLTDSLDLLVVAPADPGTHEKLSDAERDAHLDTLTGTGLTEHYRRYAVAPVLLVRTLLPWLAKGDGARVLMVTSWLGSLAGKTQGGDYATCASAAGLHMLTRALAHDLAEERIVVCLGNPGNYATSPDGPMFRVPIDEAALGLLMQTERLPLARSGAYLDWTGAERAW
;
A
#
# COMPACT_ATOMS: atom_id res chain seq x y z
N MET A 1 -5.75 -5.53 4.29
CA MET A 1 -5.29 -4.18 3.86
C MET A 1 -4.35 -3.62 4.90
N THR A 2 -3.13 -3.23 4.52
CA THR A 2 -2.17 -2.57 5.45
C THR A 2 -2.28 -1.05 5.36
N GLY A 3 -1.62 -0.34 6.30
CA GLY A 3 -1.69 1.12 6.35
C GLY A 3 -3.05 1.69 6.76
N ALA A 4 -3.92 0.87 7.33
CA ALA A 4 -5.31 1.21 7.66
C ALA A 4 -5.47 2.36 8.67
N SER A 5 -4.40 2.81 9.31
CA SER A 5 -4.42 3.98 10.21
C SER A 5 -4.16 5.30 9.51
N LYS A 6 -3.84 5.30 8.21
CA LYS A 6 -3.56 6.50 7.43
C LYS A 6 -4.79 6.90 6.60
N PRO A 7 -4.95 8.17 6.24
CA PRO A 7 -6.16 8.65 5.57
C PRO A 7 -6.57 7.81 4.36
N LEU A 8 -5.64 7.55 3.44
CA LEU A 8 -5.91 6.71 2.26
C LEU A 8 -6.27 5.27 2.64
N GLY A 9 -5.57 4.69 3.63
CA GLY A 9 -5.87 3.33 4.12
C GLY A 9 -7.25 3.22 4.76
N VAL A 10 -7.65 4.21 5.56
CA VAL A 10 -9.02 4.31 6.12
C VAL A 10 -10.05 4.36 5.00
N GLU A 11 -9.81 5.17 3.97
CA GLU A 11 -10.77 5.32 2.87
C GLU A 11 -10.84 4.05 2.00
N LEU A 12 -9.71 3.37 1.74
CA LEU A 12 -9.69 2.06 1.08
C LEU A 12 -10.52 1.02 1.87
N VAL A 13 -10.38 1.00 3.20
CA VAL A 13 -11.19 0.14 4.08
C VAL A 13 -12.66 0.49 3.95
N ARG A 14 -13.04 1.77 4.05
CA ARG A 14 -14.42 2.24 3.92
C ARG A 14 -15.05 1.81 2.59
N GLN A 15 -14.37 2.09 1.48
CA GLN A 15 -14.84 1.77 0.12
C GLN A 15 -15.06 0.27 -0.07
N SER A 16 -14.16 -0.56 0.47
CA SER A 16 -14.33 -2.01 0.42
C SER A 16 -15.51 -2.50 1.25
N LEU A 17 -15.70 -1.97 2.46
CA LEU A 17 -16.85 -2.30 3.30
C LEU A 17 -18.17 -1.88 2.65
N MET A 18 -18.22 -0.69 2.00
CA MET A 18 -19.42 -0.22 1.26
C MET A 18 -19.81 -1.14 0.11
N ARG A 19 -18.84 -1.87 -0.47
CA ARG A 19 -19.07 -2.86 -1.52
C ARG A 19 -19.51 -4.24 -0.97
N GLY A 20 -19.50 -4.40 0.35
CA GLY A 20 -19.83 -5.66 1.02
C GLY A 20 -18.66 -6.62 1.20
N ASP A 21 -17.42 -6.15 0.97
CA ASP A 21 -16.24 -6.97 1.19
C ASP A 21 -16.03 -7.26 2.68
N LYS A 22 -15.52 -8.45 3.01
CA LYS A 22 -14.96 -8.73 4.34
C LYS A 22 -13.53 -8.19 4.38
N VAL A 23 -13.26 -7.26 5.30
CA VAL A 23 -12.00 -6.52 5.35
C VAL A 23 -11.19 -6.86 6.60
N TYR A 24 -9.92 -7.20 6.42
CA TYR A 24 -8.92 -7.34 7.47
C TYR A 24 -8.02 -6.11 7.43
N ALA A 25 -8.31 -5.12 8.31
CA ALA A 25 -7.57 -3.87 8.35
C ALA A 25 -6.40 -3.96 9.31
N ALA A 26 -5.19 -3.81 8.76
CA ALA A 26 -3.96 -3.99 9.52
C ALA A 26 -3.20 -2.66 9.70
N CYS A 27 -2.84 -2.37 10.95
CA CYS A 27 -1.94 -1.28 11.32
C CYS A 27 -1.26 -1.57 12.67
N ARG A 28 -0.23 -0.82 13.02
CA ARG A 28 0.58 -1.04 14.23
C ARG A 28 -0.25 -1.04 15.52
N ASN A 29 -1.23 -0.17 15.63
CA ASN A 29 -2.08 -0.07 16.83
C ASN A 29 -3.52 0.27 16.44
N PRO A 30 -4.33 -0.71 16.03
CA PRO A 30 -5.70 -0.47 15.58
C PRO A 30 -6.60 0.09 16.68
N ALA A 31 -6.35 -0.23 17.95
CA ALA A 31 -7.12 0.30 19.07
C ALA A 31 -6.98 1.83 19.26
N ARG A 32 -5.95 2.44 18.68
CA ARG A 32 -5.72 3.89 18.70
C ARG A 32 -6.25 4.62 17.45
N VAL A 33 -7.05 3.95 16.65
CA VAL A 33 -7.63 4.52 15.40
C VAL A 33 -9.16 4.50 15.53
N PRO A 34 -9.78 5.52 16.16
CA PRO A 34 -11.22 5.51 16.46
C PRO A 34 -12.10 5.26 15.25
N ILE A 35 -11.77 5.86 14.10
CA ILE A 35 -12.52 5.69 12.86
C ILE A 35 -12.63 4.22 12.40
N LEU A 36 -11.67 3.35 12.71
CA LEU A 36 -11.78 1.93 12.40
C LEU A 36 -12.80 1.22 13.30
N ALA A 37 -12.93 1.65 14.57
CA ALA A 37 -13.96 1.15 15.47
C ALA A 37 -15.36 1.59 14.99
N ASP A 38 -15.50 2.83 14.54
CA ASP A 38 -16.75 3.36 13.97
C ASP A 38 -17.16 2.57 12.72
N LEU A 39 -16.24 2.36 11.78
CA LEU A 39 -16.47 1.56 10.57
C LEU A 39 -16.84 0.11 10.90
N ARG A 40 -16.21 -0.49 11.91
CA ARG A 40 -16.56 -1.85 12.36
C ARG A 40 -17.98 -1.94 12.90
N ALA A 41 -18.41 -0.92 13.65
CA ALA A 41 -19.76 -0.85 14.19
C ALA A 41 -20.81 -0.62 13.09
N GLU A 42 -20.48 0.19 12.08
CA GLU A 42 -21.38 0.54 10.97
C GLU A 42 -21.57 -0.62 9.99
N PHE A 43 -20.49 -1.27 9.55
CA PHE A 43 -20.54 -2.25 8.43
C PHE A 43 -20.48 -3.73 8.88
N GLY A 44 -20.01 -4.05 10.09
CA GLY A 44 -19.95 -5.42 10.62
C GLY A 44 -18.99 -6.40 9.91
N GLY A 45 -18.42 -6.04 8.75
CA GLY A 45 -17.52 -6.86 7.95
C GLY A 45 -16.02 -6.57 8.16
N LEU A 46 -15.67 -5.85 9.23
CA LEU A 46 -14.31 -5.40 9.49
C LEU A 46 -13.67 -6.15 10.67
N GLU A 47 -12.52 -6.76 10.41
CA GLU A 47 -11.63 -7.28 11.45
C GLU A 47 -10.34 -6.46 11.52
N LEU A 48 -9.86 -6.22 12.75
CA LEU A 48 -8.69 -5.39 13.00
C LEU A 48 -7.50 -6.26 13.38
N LEU A 49 -6.36 -6.02 12.72
CA LEU A 49 -5.11 -6.74 12.95
C LEU A 49 -4.01 -5.78 13.41
N ALA A 50 -3.36 -6.09 14.53
CA ALA A 50 -2.13 -5.41 14.91
C ALA A 50 -0.99 -5.93 14.05
N LEU A 51 -0.40 -5.08 13.22
CA LEU A 51 0.66 -5.45 12.30
C LEU A 51 1.57 -4.25 11.96
N ASP A 52 2.85 -4.40 12.25
CA ASP A 52 3.92 -3.67 11.56
C ASP A 52 4.59 -4.62 10.57
N PHE A 53 4.26 -4.51 9.29
CA PHE A 53 4.80 -5.42 8.28
C PHE A 53 6.30 -5.22 8.00
N ALA A 54 6.91 -4.16 8.54
CA ALA A 54 8.35 -3.94 8.51
C ALA A 54 9.08 -4.60 9.69
N ASP A 55 8.35 -5.19 10.63
CA ASP A 55 8.86 -5.96 11.76
C ASP A 55 8.47 -7.45 11.62
N SER A 56 9.47 -8.30 11.47
CA SER A 56 9.25 -9.74 11.28
C SER A 56 8.60 -10.43 12.49
N ALA A 57 8.84 -9.94 13.72
CA ALA A 57 8.19 -10.45 14.91
C ALA A 57 6.69 -10.11 14.90
N SER A 58 6.35 -8.87 14.58
CA SER A 58 4.96 -8.44 14.42
C SER A 58 4.23 -9.23 13.33
N VAL A 59 4.90 -9.54 12.21
CA VAL A 59 4.34 -10.38 11.15
C VAL A 59 4.07 -11.80 11.67
N ALA A 60 5.04 -12.39 12.40
CA ALA A 60 4.89 -13.74 12.96
C ALA A 60 3.75 -13.84 13.98
N GLU A 61 3.47 -12.77 14.73
CA GLU A 61 2.34 -12.69 15.66
C GLU A 61 0.98 -12.51 14.94
N ALA A 62 0.96 -11.75 13.85
CA ALA A 62 -0.28 -11.45 13.13
C ALA A 62 -0.77 -12.63 12.25
N VAL A 63 0.13 -13.47 11.74
CA VAL A 63 -0.20 -14.60 10.86
C VAL A 63 -1.17 -15.59 11.51
N PRO A 64 -0.95 -16.12 12.72
CA PRO A 64 -1.90 -17.03 13.37
C PRO A 64 -3.27 -16.41 13.63
N VAL A 65 -3.31 -15.08 13.89
CA VAL A 65 -4.58 -14.37 14.04
C VAL A 65 -5.34 -14.33 12.72
N LEU A 66 -4.66 -13.99 11.61
CA LEU A 66 -5.29 -14.00 10.28
C LEU A 66 -5.76 -15.41 9.90
N GLU A 67 -4.97 -16.44 10.19
CA GLU A 67 -5.31 -17.84 9.93
C GLU A 67 -6.60 -18.28 10.66
N SER A 68 -6.84 -17.76 11.85
CA SER A 68 -8.09 -18.01 12.59
C SER A 68 -9.33 -17.31 12.01
N LEU A 69 -9.12 -16.29 11.15
CA LEU A 69 -10.17 -15.44 10.60
C LEU A 69 -10.56 -15.78 9.16
N THR A 70 -9.62 -16.36 8.39
CA THR A 70 -9.84 -16.67 6.97
C THR A 70 -8.86 -17.69 6.43
N ASP A 71 -9.32 -18.47 5.44
CA ASP A 71 -8.51 -19.44 4.70
C ASP A 71 -7.96 -18.87 3.37
N SER A 72 -8.48 -17.74 2.89
CA SER A 72 -8.14 -17.15 1.60
C SER A 72 -8.14 -15.62 1.63
N LEU A 73 -7.47 -15.02 0.66
CA LEU A 73 -7.46 -13.57 0.39
C LEU A 73 -7.61 -13.34 -1.11
N ASP A 74 -8.64 -12.60 -1.50
CA ASP A 74 -8.89 -12.22 -2.88
C ASP A 74 -8.18 -10.93 -3.26
N LEU A 75 -7.98 -10.03 -2.28
CA LEU A 75 -7.27 -8.77 -2.48
C LEU A 75 -6.34 -8.46 -1.30
N LEU A 76 -5.06 -8.30 -1.60
CA LEU A 76 -4.08 -7.74 -0.67
C LEU A 76 -3.72 -6.31 -1.10
N VAL A 77 -4.05 -5.33 -0.27
CA VAL A 77 -3.59 -3.95 -0.44
C VAL A 77 -2.44 -3.69 0.52
N VAL A 78 -1.27 -3.40 -0.04
CA VAL A 78 -0.09 -3.00 0.71
C VAL A 78 0.10 -1.50 0.52
N ALA A 79 -0.30 -0.73 1.52
CA ALA A 79 -0.14 0.72 1.55
C ALA A 79 0.94 1.07 2.59
N PRO A 80 2.21 1.21 2.18
CA PRO A 80 3.23 1.72 3.08
C PRO A 80 2.84 3.13 3.50
N ALA A 81 3.09 3.48 4.76
CA ALA A 81 2.80 4.81 5.25
C ALA A 81 3.60 5.84 4.43
N ASP A 82 2.90 6.80 3.82
CA ASP A 82 3.54 7.90 3.11
C ASP A 82 4.42 8.69 4.09
N PRO A 83 5.72 8.82 3.85
CA PRO A 83 6.61 9.61 4.71
C PRO A 83 6.26 11.09 4.74
N GLY A 84 5.47 11.59 3.76
CA GLY A 84 5.05 12.98 3.65
C GLY A 84 3.84 13.40 4.49
N THR A 85 3.15 12.50 5.19
CA THR A 85 1.95 12.84 5.98
C THR A 85 2.25 12.95 7.49
N HIS A 86 2.58 14.15 7.96
CA HIS A 86 2.30 14.70 9.31
C HIS A 86 2.91 14.04 10.56
N GLU A 87 3.85 13.12 10.49
CA GLU A 87 4.71 12.86 11.65
C GLU A 87 5.89 13.84 11.59
N LYS A 88 6.25 14.42 12.76
CA LYS A 88 7.44 15.29 12.95
C LYS A 88 8.58 14.78 12.08
N LEU A 89 9.28 15.69 11.39
CA LEU A 89 10.43 15.46 10.50
C LEU A 89 10.98 14.03 10.69
N SER A 90 10.51 13.14 9.85
CA SER A 90 10.92 11.74 9.85
C SER A 90 12.36 11.65 9.36
N ASP A 91 13.04 10.55 9.60
CA ASP A 91 14.37 10.32 9.01
C ASP A 91 14.34 10.44 7.48
N ALA A 92 13.17 10.24 6.82
CA ALA A 92 12.95 10.47 5.40
C ALA A 92 13.06 11.95 5.00
N GLU A 93 12.63 12.88 5.86
CA GLU A 93 12.80 14.32 5.59
C GLU A 93 14.25 14.77 5.84
N ARG A 94 14.99 14.09 6.71
CA ARG A 94 16.42 14.32 6.89
C ARG A 94 17.23 13.86 5.68
N ASP A 95 16.78 12.82 4.99
CA ASP A 95 17.41 12.29 3.78
C ASP A 95 16.80 12.89 2.48
N ALA A 96 15.95 13.92 2.59
CA ALA A 96 15.39 14.64 1.46
C ALA A 96 16.41 15.49 0.70
N HIS A 97 17.49 15.93 1.35
CA HIS A 97 18.52 16.78 0.80
C HIS A 97 19.88 16.08 0.79
N LEU A 98 20.71 16.42 -0.21
CA LEU A 98 22.03 15.81 -0.40
C LEU A 98 22.97 16.00 0.80
N ASP A 99 22.90 17.14 1.44
CA ASP A 99 23.73 17.52 2.59
C ASP A 99 23.33 16.82 3.91
N THR A 100 22.11 16.31 4.00
CA THR A 100 21.59 15.58 5.16
C THR A 100 21.52 14.07 4.95
N LEU A 101 21.88 13.61 3.74
CA LEU A 101 21.75 12.22 3.34
C LEU A 101 22.63 11.28 4.16
N THR A 102 22.06 10.19 4.67
CA THR A 102 22.77 9.16 5.42
C THR A 102 22.56 7.77 4.83
N GLY A 103 23.59 6.93 4.90
CA GLY A 103 23.46 5.53 4.46
C GLY A 103 22.44 4.75 5.30
N THR A 104 22.35 5.04 6.59
CA THR A 104 21.38 4.38 7.50
C THR A 104 19.96 4.79 7.15
N GLY A 105 19.69 6.08 6.93
CA GLY A 105 18.38 6.58 6.54
C GLY A 105 17.89 5.98 5.22
N LEU A 106 18.73 5.99 4.19
CA LEU A 106 18.45 5.36 2.89
C LEU A 106 18.11 3.87 3.04
N THR A 107 18.94 3.15 3.80
CA THR A 107 18.75 1.69 3.97
C THR A 107 17.47 1.37 4.73
N GLU A 108 17.19 2.09 5.82
CA GLU A 108 15.99 1.88 6.63
C GLU A 108 14.73 2.24 5.85
N HIS A 109 14.77 3.34 5.09
CA HIS A 109 13.65 3.73 4.24
C HIS A 109 13.40 2.67 3.15
N TYR A 110 14.44 2.22 2.46
CA TYR A 110 14.34 1.16 1.46
C TYR A 110 13.80 -0.15 2.06
N ARG A 111 14.31 -0.56 3.22
CA ARG A 111 13.83 -1.73 3.94
C ARG A 111 12.33 -1.66 4.20
N ARG A 112 11.85 -0.52 4.68
CA ARG A 112 10.46 -0.32 5.08
C ARG A 112 9.51 -0.19 3.88
N TYR A 113 9.91 0.52 2.84
CA TYR A 113 9.02 0.90 1.74
C TYR A 113 9.16 0.03 0.48
N ALA A 114 10.24 -0.72 0.34
CA ALA A 114 10.44 -1.61 -0.80
C ALA A 114 10.51 -3.08 -0.38
N VAL A 115 11.37 -3.42 0.57
CA VAL A 115 11.63 -4.82 0.94
C VAL A 115 10.46 -5.42 1.73
N ALA A 116 10.02 -4.73 2.79
CA ALA A 116 8.98 -5.24 3.68
C ALA A 116 7.64 -5.52 2.99
N PRO A 117 7.13 -4.68 2.06
CA PRO A 117 5.95 -4.99 1.25
C PRO A 117 6.04 -6.33 0.51
N VAL A 118 7.15 -6.60 -0.13
CA VAL A 118 7.35 -7.84 -0.91
C VAL A 118 7.44 -9.06 0.02
N LEU A 119 8.13 -8.92 1.15
CA LEU A 119 8.20 -9.99 2.16
C LEU A 119 6.82 -10.30 2.75
N LEU A 120 5.97 -9.29 2.94
CA LEU A 120 4.59 -9.49 3.37
C LEU A 120 3.78 -10.29 2.34
N VAL A 121 3.88 -9.97 1.04
CA VAL A 121 3.21 -10.76 -0.02
C VAL A 121 3.69 -12.20 0.03
N ARG A 122 5.02 -12.43 0.12
CA ARG A 122 5.58 -13.79 0.26
C ARG A 122 4.98 -14.53 1.44
N THR A 123 4.83 -13.88 2.60
CA THR A 123 4.26 -14.48 3.80
C THR A 123 2.78 -14.83 3.61
N LEU A 124 2.01 -13.96 2.90
CA LEU A 124 0.57 -14.15 2.69
C LEU A 124 0.23 -14.93 1.42
N LEU A 125 1.25 -15.40 0.67
CA LEU A 125 1.05 -16.17 -0.55
C LEU A 125 0.15 -17.41 -0.38
N PRO A 126 0.22 -18.20 0.73
CA PRO A 126 -0.67 -19.33 0.92
C PRO A 126 -2.17 -18.99 0.95
N TRP A 127 -2.53 -17.77 1.40
CA TRP A 127 -3.91 -17.27 1.39
C TRP A 127 -4.30 -16.71 0.03
N LEU A 128 -3.38 -15.99 -0.63
CA LEU A 128 -3.60 -15.46 -1.98
C LEU A 128 -3.79 -16.59 -3.00
N ALA A 129 -3.01 -17.67 -2.88
CA ALA A 129 -3.13 -18.83 -3.77
C ALA A 129 -4.48 -19.56 -3.66
N LYS A 130 -5.22 -19.35 -2.56
CA LYS A 130 -6.57 -19.90 -2.35
C LYS A 130 -7.68 -18.90 -2.67
N GLY A 131 -7.33 -17.64 -2.94
CA GLY A 131 -8.28 -16.58 -3.28
C GLY A 131 -8.89 -16.75 -4.67
N ASP A 132 -10.11 -16.27 -4.84
CA ASP A 132 -10.78 -16.27 -6.15
C ASP A 132 -10.30 -15.07 -6.99
N GLY A 133 -9.43 -15.34 -7.96
CA GLY A 133 -8.84 -14.31 -8.81
C GLY A 133 -7.97 -13.33 -8.04
N ALA A 134 -7.14 -13.83 -7.13
CA ALA A 134 -6.37 -13.05 -6.18
C ALA A 134 -5.55 -11.93 -6.82
N ARG A 135 -5.48 -10.82 -6.11
CA ARG A 135 -4.82 -9.58 -6.57
C ARG A 135 -3.99 -8.96 -5.46
N VAL A 136 -2.90 -8.33 -5.85
CA VAL A 136 -2.03 -7.56 -4.97
C VAL A 136 -1.90 -6.14 -5.52
N LEU A 137 -2.36 -5.17 -4.75
CA LEU A 137 -2.16 -3.75 -5.00
C LEU A 137 -1.03 -3.23 -4.11
N MET A 138 0.08 -2.84 -4.71
CA MET A 138 1.15 -2.10 -4.06
C MET A 138 0.90 -0.60 -4.24
N VAL A 139 0.46 0.07 -3.19
CA VAL A 139 0.29 1.53 -3.23
C VAL A 139 1.67 2.19 -3.22
N THR A 140 1.89 3.08 -4.17
CA THR A 140 3.18 3.73 -4.39
C THR A 140 3.04 5.22 -4.68
N SER A 141 4.15 5.87 -5.00
CA SER A 141 4.23 7.29 -5.36
C SER A 141 4.79 7.47 -6.77
N TRP A 142 4.39 8.56 -7.43
CA TRP A 142 4.99 9.01 -8.69
C TRP A 142 6.49 9.32 -8.54
N LEU A 143 6.97 9.59 -7.32
CA LEU A 143 8.39 9.81 -7.02
C LEU A 143 9.29 8.60 -7.34
N GLY A 144 8.72 7.41 -7.51
CA GLY A 144 9.45 6.21 -7.94
C GLY A 144 9.72 6.14 -9.45
N SER A 145 9.15 7.06 -10.25
CA SER A 145 9.38 7.11 -11.69
C SER A 145 10.76 7.67 -12.01
N LEU A 146 11.61 6.86 -12.61
CA LEU A 146 12.92 7.28 -13.13
C LEU A 146 12.77 8.28 -14.27
N ALA A 147 11.83 8.02 -15.18
CA ALA A 147 11.56 8.89 -16.32
C ALA A 147 10.91 10.22 -15.89
N GLY A 148 10.16 10.22 -14.80
CA GLY A 148 9.50 11.41 -14.25
C GLY A 148 10.37 12.26 -13.33
N LYS A 149 11.59 11.82 -12.98
CA LYS A 149 12.49 12.52 -12.06
C LYS A 149 13.20 13.67 -12.78
N THR A 150 12.76 14.90 -12.53
CA THR A 150 13.29 16.12 -13.17
C THR A 150 14.00 17.08 -12.21
N GLN A 151 14.00 16.77 -10.91
CA GLN A 151 14.59 17.62 -9.85
C GLN A 151 15.39 16.77 -8.88
N GLY A 152 16.35 17.39 -8.19
CA GLY A 152 17.07 16.77 -7.08
C GLY A 152 16.17 16.55 -5.85
N GLY A 153 16.75 16.00 -4.77
CA GLY A 153 16.07 15.78 -3.52
C GLY A 153 15.23 14.50 -3.44
N ASP A 154 14.58 14.30 -2.31
CA ASP A 154 13.74 13.14 -2.00
C ASP A 154 14.42 11.79 -2.23
N TYR A 155 15.73 11.72 -1.95
CA TYR A 155 16.57 10.56 -2.28
C TYR A 155 16.03 9.25 -1.70
N ALA A 156 15.70 9.24 -0.41
CA ALA A 156 15.20 8.04 0.26
C ALA A 156 13.85 7.57 -0.31
N THR A 157 12.92 8.50 -0.49
CA THR A 157 11.59 8.23 -1.04
C THR A 157 11.68 7.76 -2.49
N CYS A 158 12.43 8.48 -3.34
CA CYS A 158 12.59 8.12 -4.75
C CYS A 158 13.24 6.76 -4.94
N ALA A 159 14.36 6.51 -4.24
CA ALA A 159 15.06 5.23 -4.33
C ALA A 159 14.19 4.06 -3.85
N SER A 160 13.47 4.25 -2.74
CA SER A 160 12.61 3.21 -2.19
C SER A 160 11.39 2.94 -3.07
N ALA A 161 10.76 3.97 -3.60
CA ALA A 161 9.62 3.80 -4.51
C ALA A 161 10.06 3.15 -5.84
N ALA A 162 11.19 3.56 -6.43
CA ALA A 162 11.74 2.91 -7.61
C ALA A 162 12.10 1.43 -7.34
N GLY A 163 12.67 1.15 -6.17
CA GLY A 163 12.93 -0.22 -5.73
C GLY A 163 11.66 -1.04 -5.56
N LEU A 164 10.61 -0.49 -4.95
CA LEU A 164 9.31 -1.14 -4.86
C LEU A 164 8.74 -1.43 -6.26
N HIS A 165 8.87 -0.48 -7.20
CA HIS A 165 8.42 -0.67 -8.58
C HIS A 165 9.10 -1.88 -9.23
N MET A 166 10.41 -1.97 -9.16
CA MET A 166 11.17 -3.10 -9.71
C MET A 166 10.81 -4.42 -9.02
N LEU A 167 10.75 -4.44 -7.69
CA LEU A 167 10.41 -5.64 -6.93
C LEU A 167 8.97 -6.11 -7.21
N THR A 168 8.03 -5.18 -7.37
CA THR A 168 6.63 -5.50 -7.71
C THR A 168 6.53 -6.10 -9.11
N ARG A 169 7.31 -5.58 -10.06
CA ARG A 169 7.34 -6.11 -11.42
C ARG A 169 7.92 -7.53 -11.46
N ALA A 170 9.00 -7.80 -10.73
CA ALA A 170 9.55 -9.14 -10.58
C ALA A 170 8.52 -10.09 -9.96
N LEU A 171 7.88 -9.67 -8.87
CA LEU A 171 6.84 -10.44 -8.19
C LEU A 171 5.65 -10.79 -9.10
N ALA A 172 5.27 -9.88 -9.99
CA ALA A 172 4.21 -10.12 -10.96
C ALA A 172 4.56 -11.24 -11.96
N HIS A 173 5.83 -11.37 -12.32
CA HIS A 173 6.30 -12.47 -13.16
C HIS A 173 6.34 -13.78 -12.39
N ASP A 174 6.86 -13.76 -11.16
CA ASP A 174 6.94 -14.96 -10.30
C ASP A 174 5.55 -15.55 -9.98
N LEU A 175 4.54 -14.68 -9.81
CA LEU A 175 3.17 -15.09 -9.44
C LEU A 175 2.21 -15.29 -10.62
N ALA A 176 2.73 -15.23 -11.85
CA ALA A 176 1.90 -15.39 -13.05
C ALA A 176 1.33 -16.81 -13.21
N GLU A 177 2.08 -17.84 -12.82
CA GLU A 177 1.64 -19.24 -12.89
C GLU A 177 0.52 -19.52 -11.88
N GLU A 178 0.55 -18.89 -10.70
CA GLU A 178 -0.52 -18.93 -9.70
C GLU A 178 -1.73 -18.07 -10.07
N ARG A 179 -1.66 -17.38 -11.23
CA ARG A 179 -2.71 -16.49 -11.73
C ARG A 179 -3.04 -15.32 -10.80
N ILE A 180 -2.11 -14.93 -9.94
CA ILE A 180 -2.24 -13.77 -9.05
C ILE A 180 -1.83 -12.51 -9.81
N VAL A 181 -2.75 -11.54 -9.88
CA VAL A 181 -2.47 -10.24 -10.50
C VAL A 181 -1.78 -9.33 -9.49
N VAL A 182 -0.63 -8.77 -9.86
CA VAL A 182 0.11 -7.82 -9.03
C VAL A 182 0.20 -6.49 -9.78
N CYS A 183 -0.07 -5.38 -9.11
CA CYS A 183 0.07 -4.05 -9.73
C CYS A 183 0.57 -2.99 -8.75
N LEU A 184 1.09 -1.91 -9.33
CA LEU A 184 1.42 -0.67 -8.63
C LEU A 184 0.30 0.34 -8.86
N GLY A 185 -0.18 0.94 -7.77
CA GLY A 185 -1.21 1.97 -7.81
C GLY A 185 -0.72 3.28 -7.21
N ASN A 186 -0.74 4.34 -8.02
CA ASN A 186 -0.45 5.70 -7.56
C ASN A 186 -1.76 6.42 -7.26
N PRO A 187 -2.02 6.82 -6.00
CA PRO A 187 -3.23 7.55 -5.62
C PRO A 187 -3.28 8.98 -6.15
N GLY A 188 -2.21 9.46 -6.79
CA GLY A 188 -2.06 10.87 -7.10
C GLY A 188 -1.74 11.71 -5.86
N ASN A 189 -1.75 13.01 -6.02
CA ASN A 189 -1.60 13.95 -4.91
C ASN A 189 -2.98 14.20 -4.28
N TYR A 190 -3.41 13.34 -3.37
CA TYR A 190 -4.74 13.41 -2.76
C TYR A 190 -4.82 14.41 -1.60
N ALA A 191 -6.01 14.96 -1.38
CA ALA A 191 -6.31 15.82 -0.25
C ALA A 191 -6.73 15.01 0.97
N THR A 192 -6.18 15.36 2.13
CA THR A 192 -6.57 14.77 3.43
C THR A 192 -7.63 15.61 4.16
N SER A 193 -7.99 16.76 3.61
CA SER A 193 -9.03 17.67 4.11
C SER A 193 -9.84 18.21 2.93
N PRO A 194 -11.17 18.40 3.08
CA PRO A 194 -12.02 19.05 2.09
C PRO A 194 -11.56 20.47 1.73
N ASP A 195 -10.95 21.17 2.68
CA ASP A 195 -10.43 22.53 2.52
C ASP A 195 -9.01 22.57 1.94
N GLY A 196 -8.50 21.42 1.46
CA GLY A 196 -7.18 21.31 0.86
C GLY A 196 -7.07 22.08 -0.47
N PRO A 197 -5.84 22.27 -1.02
CA PRO A 197 -5.64 22.95 -2.27
C PRO A 197 -6.46 22.32 -3.41
N MET A 198 -7.11 23.18 -4.21
CA MET A 198 -8.06 22.82 -5.26
C MET A 198 -7.53 21.89 -6.38
N PHE A 199 -6.22 21.64 -6.41
CA PHE A 199 -5.57 20.75 -7.38
C PHE A 199 -5.25 19.33 -6.84
N ARG A 200 -5.78 19.00 -5.67
CA ARG A 200 -5.60 17.65 -5.10
C ARG A 200 -6.78 16.77 -5.44
N VAL A 201 -6.49 15.50 -5.69
CA VAL A 201 -7.51 14.48 -5.91
C VAL A 201 -8.31 14.28 -4.61
N PRO A 202 -9.64 14.24 -4.64
CA PRO A 202 -10.42 13.79 -3.50
C PRO A 202 -9.98 12.38 -3.07
N ILE A 203 -9.82 12.17 -1.77
CA ILE A 203 -9.25 10.92 -1.25
C ILE A 203 -10.16 9.72 -1.54
N ASP A 204 -11.45 9.93 -1.55
CA ASP A 204 -12.47 8.94 -1.88
C ASP A 204 -12.39 8.52 -3.36
N GLU A 205 -12.20 9.47 -4.27
CA GLU A 205 -11.97 9.18 -5.69
C GLU A 205 -10.66 8.41 -5.90
N ALA A 206 -9.57 8.82 -5.21
CA ALA A 206 -8.29 8.12 -5.29
C ALA A 206 -8.40 6.68 -4.80
N ALA A 207 -9.05 6.45 -3.65
CA ALA A 207 -9.25 5.13 -3.08
C ALA A 207 -10.12 4.24 -3.96
N LEU A 208 -11.28 4.74 -4.39
CA LEU A 208 -12.19 4.03 -5.27
C LEU A 208 -11.51 3.67 -6.59
N GLY A 209 -10.82 4.65 -7.19
CA GLY A 209 -10.10 4.46 -8.44
C GLY A 209 -9.05 3.34 -8.32
N LEU A 210 -8.22 3.36 -7.29
CA LEU A 210 -7.22 2.30 -7.07
C LEU A 210 -7.85 0.91 -6.96
N LEU A 211 -8.94 0.75 -6.20
CA LEU A 211 -9.64 -0.52 -6.07
C LEU A 211 -10.20 -0.98 -7.42
N MET A 212 -10.92 -0.11 -8.12
CA MET A 212 -11.52 -0.42 -9.42
C MET A 212 -10.49 -0.81 -10.48
N GLN A 213 -9.36 -0.08 -10.56
CA GLN A 213 -8.32 -0.38 -11.54
C GLN A 213 -7.62 -1.71 -11.23
N THR A 214 -7.41 -2.00 -9.94
CA THR A 214 -6.83 -3.28 -9.53
C THR A 214 -7.75 -4.45 -9.91
N GLU A 215 -9.05 -4.33 -9.69
CA GLU A 215 -10.03 -5.39 -10.02
C GLU A 215 -10.17 -5.64 -11.51
N ARG A 216 -10.12 -4.57 -12.30
CA ARG A 216 -10.27 -4.65 -13.76
C ARG A 216 -9.01 -5.08 -14.49
N LEU A 217 -7.86 -5.07 -13.82
CA LEU A 217 -6.59 -5.38 -14.46
C LEU A 217 -6.53 -6.85 -14.87
N PRO A 218 -6.41 -7.18 -16.17
CA PRO A 218 -6.31 -8.57 -16.60
C PRO A 218 -4.93 -9.15 -16.26
N LEU A 219 -4.84 -10.47 -16.10
CA LEU A 219 -3.59 -11.17 -15.78
C LEU A 219 -2.46 -10.83 -16.78
N ALA A 220 -2.77 -10.69 -18.06
CA ALA A 220 -1.80 -10.33 -19.09
C ALA A 220 -1.13 -8.94 -18.87
N ARG A 221 -1.69 -8.12 -18.00
CA ARG A 221 -1.15 -6.81 -17.62
C ARG A 221 -0.64 -6.80 -16.17
N SER A 222 -0.48 -7.96 -15.55
CA SER A 222 0.17 -8.07 -14.23
C SER A 222 1.55 -7.40 -14.28
N GLY A 223 1.90 -6.66 -13.24
CA GLY A 223 3.10 -5.84 -13.19
C GLY A 223 2.90 -4.41 -13.72
N ALA A 224 1.68 -4.00 -14.09
CA ALA A 224 1.41 -2.64 -14.55
C ALA A 224 1.59 -1.59 -13.43
N TYR A 225 2.06 -0.41 -13.82
CA TYR A 225 2.09 0.78 -12.97
C TYR A 225 1.02 1.77 -13.43
N LEU A 226 -0.02 1.94 -12.63
CA LEU A 226 -1.21 2.72 -12.96
C LEU A 226 -1.40 3.86 -11.95
N ASP A 227 -2.04 4.92 -12.37
CA ASP A 227 -2.64 5.86 -11.43
C ASP A 227 -4.10 5.46 -11.10
N TRP A 228 -4.71 6.19 -10.19
CA TRP A 228 -6.09 5.98 -9.75
C TRP A 228 -7.13 6.07 -10.88
N THR A 229 -6.83 6.77 -11.99
CA THR A 229 -7.71 6.83 -13.17
C THR A 229 -7.57 5.60 -14.08
N GLY A 230 -6.53 4.79 -13.89
CA GLY A 230 -6.18 3.66 -14.74
C GLY A 230 -5.21 4.01 -15.86
N ALA A 231 -4.72 5.25 -15.91
CA ALA A 231 -3.69 5.62 -16.86
C ALA A 231 -2.34 4.99 -16.46
N GLU A 232 -1.64 4.44 -17.46
CA GLU A 232 -0.28 3.94 -17.25
C GLU A 232 0.68 5.07 -16.93
N ARG A 233 1.53 4.82 -15.95
CA ARG A 233 2.57 5.75 -15.53
C ARG A 233 3.92 5.32 -16.08
N ALA A 234 4.74 6.30 -16.42
CA ALA A 234 6.13 6.06 -16.79
C ALA A 234 6.94 5.54 -15.58
N TRP A 235 7.79 4.59 -15.85
CA TRP A 235 8.68 3.95 -14.87
C TRP A 235 9.83 4.86 -14.43
#